data_ba3f23f718a2b93178cd76142ea0d60b
#
_entry.id   ba3f23f718a2b93178cd76142ea0d60b
#
_cell.length_a   1.000
_cell.length_b   1.000
_cell.length_c   1.000
_cell.angle_alpha   90.00
_cell.angle_beta   90.00
_cell.angle_gamma   90.00
#
_symmetry.space_group_name_H-M   'P 1'
#
loop_
_entity.id
_entity.type
_entity.pdbx_description
1 polymer ?
#
loop_
_entity_poly.entity_id
_entity_poly.type
_entity_poly.pdbx_seq_one_letter_code
_entity_poly.pdbx_strand_id
1 'polypeptide(L)'
;LQILAIAAESELTDSEVESLTRGLQNDIAAKRDYFAKQNDPSGLSSEINVLRYVPSDCELRISESASRFDSWRSIATMAALGNGSVSAFEIPERLIKPLKKLGVSIKVESESQWLARISGSQGRVRWIGASTPVAPDSVLASCEIAIYDQKPTESGYLELLPYFKEQAVAITAHRFGNPVRFIKALNY
;
A
#
# COMPACT_ATOMS: atom_id res chain seq x y z
N LEU A 1 10.25 -5.90 13.18
CA LEU A 1 11.68 -6.04 13.53
C LEU A 1 12.45 -6.90 12.51
N GLN A 2 11.89 -8.00 11.98
CA GLN A 2 12.60 -8.85 11.02
C GLN A 2 12.96 -8.13 9.71
N ILE A 3 12.09 -7.25 9.20
CA ILE A 3 12.36 -6.49 7.98
C ILE A 3 13.58 -5.56 8.14
N LEU A 4 13.77 -4.97 9.32
CA LEU A 4 14.92 -4.10 9.60
C LEU A 4 16.23 -4.89 9.60
N ALA A 5 16.23 -6.13 10.11
CA ALA A 5 17.40 -7.00 10.05
C ALA A 5 17.76 -7.37 8.60
N ILE A 6 16.74 -7.62 7.74
CA ILE A 6 16.97 -7.89 6.32
C ILE A 6 17.50 -6.63 5.61
N ALA A 7 16.95 -5.46 5.91
CA ALA A 7 17.37 -4.19 5.33
C ALA A 7 18.80 -3.80 5.75
N ALA A 8 19.22 -4.13 6.97
CA ALA A 8 20.57 -3.88 7.45
C ALA A 8 21.66 -4.62 6.65
N GLU A 9 21.30 -5.71 5.96
CA GLU A 9 22.21 -6.41 5.03
C GLU A 9 22.40 -5.68 3.69
N SER A 10 21.74 -4.52 3.49
CA SER A 10 21.62 -3.83 2.20
C SER A 10 22.45 -2.55 2.12
N GLU A 11 23.47 -2.41 2.96
CA GLU A 11 24.41 -1.28 2.97
C GLU A 11 23.72 0.10 3.13
N LEU A 12 22.66 0.16 3.93
CA LEU A 12 22.07 1.43 4.37
C LEU A 12 22.96 2.08 5.44
N THR A 13 23.02 3.40 5.43
CA THR A 13 23.67 4.17 6.48
C THR A 13 22.87 4.10 7.80
N ASP A 14 23.50 4.38 8.93
CA ASP A 14 22.82 4.40 10.23
C ASP A 14 21.62 5.35 10.23
N SER A 15 21.76 6.54 9.64
CA SER A 15 20.67 7.51 9.50
C SER A 15 19.51 7.00 8.65
N GLU A 16 19.79 6.25 7.59
CA GLU A 16 18.76 5.62 6.75
C GLU A 16 18.04 4.50 7.51
N VAL A 17 18.77 3.70 8.30
CA VAL A 17 18.18 2.66 9.16
C VAL A 17 17.27 3.27 10.23
N GLU A 18 17.67 4.39 10.85
CA GLU A 18 16.83 5.12 11.79
C GLU A 18 15.55 5.66 11.13
N SER A 19 15.68 6.30 9.96
CA SER A 19 14.54 6.81 9.19
C SER A 19 13.60 5.68 8.75
N LEU A 20 14.15 4.56 8.28
CA LEU A 20 13.38 3.36 7.94
C LEU A 20 12.61 2.82 9.16
N THR A 21 13.26 2.83 10.32
CA THR A 21 12.65 2.36 11.58
C THR A 21 11.47 3.24 11.99
N ARG A 22 11.63 4.57 11.94
CA ARG A 22 10.55 5.52 12.23
C ARG A 22 9.39 5.37 11.24
N GLY A 23 9.70 5.28 9.94
CA GLY A 23 8.70 5.08 8.89
C GLY A 23 7.90 3.80 9.10
N LEU A 24 8.57 2.68 9.40
CA LEU A 24 7.91 1.40 9.67
C LEU A 24 7.00 1.47 10.92
N GLN A 25 7.45 2.12 11.99
CA GLN A 25 6.64 2.33 13.19
C GLN A 25 5.39 3.15 12.89
N ASN A 26 5.53 4.21 12.07
CA ASN A 26 4.43 5.04 11.64
C ASN A 26 3.45 4.28 10.72
N ASP A 27 3.93 3.39 9.84
CA ASP A 27 3.08 2.54 9.01
C ASP A 27 2.22 1.60 9.88
N ILE A 28 2.85 0.95 10.86
CA ILE A 28 2.15 0.04 11.78
C ILE A 28 1.10 0.81 12.60
N ALA A 29 1.45 1.99 13.10
CA ALA A 29 0.55 2.84 13.85
C ALA A 29 -0.62 3.32 12.99
N ALA A 30 -0.37 3.84 11.79
CA ALA A 30 -1.39 4.29 10.86
C ALA A 30 -2.34 3.15 10.45
N LYS A 31 -1.80 1.96 10.15
CA LYS A 31 -2.61 0.78 9.86
C LYS A 31 -3.56 0.44 11.00
N ARG A 32 -3.06 0.40 12.25
CA ARG A 32 -3.84 0.07 13.45
C ARG A 32 -4.86 1.15 13.81
N ASP A 33 -4.42 2.42 13.80
CA ASP A 33 -5.16 3.51 14.43
C ASP A 33 -6.06 4.26 13.45
N TYR A 34 -5.87 4.06 12.14
CA TYR A 34 -6.64 4.73 11.10
C TYR A 34 -7.24 3.75 10.09
N PHE A 35 -6.41 3.02 9.34
CA PHE A 35 -6.90 2.17 8.25
C PHE A 35 -7.68 0.93 8.69
N ALA A 36 -7.44 0.41 9.90
CA ALA A 36 -8.20 -0.70 10.46
C ALA A 36 -9.49 -0.25 11.18
N LYS A 37 -9.71 1.06 11.34
CA LYS A 37 -10.89 1.56 12.04
C LYS A 37 -12.08 1.73 11.11
N GLN A 38 -13.24 1.56 11.71
CA GLN A 38 -14.53 1.88 11.10
C GLN A 38 -15.15 3.01 11.91
N ASN A 39 -15.56 4.07 11.23
CA ASN A 39 -16.14 5.23 11.88
C ASN A 39 -17.51 5.51 11.29
N ASP A 40 -18.49 5.83 12.14
CA ASP A 40 -19.73 6.45 11.74
C ASP A 40 -19.68 7.93 12.13
N PRO A 41 -19.28 8.82 11.22
CA PRO A 41 -19.16 10.26 11.49
C PRO A 41 -20.52 10.96 11.63
N SER A 42 -21.61 10.32 11.19
CA SER A 42 -22.93 10.92 11.21
C SER A 42 -23.64 10.75 12.58
N GLY A 43 -23.43 9.61 13.25
CA GLY A 43 -24.02 9.31 14.54
C GLY A 43 -25.55 9.36 14.55
N LEU A 44 -26.21 9.11 13.42
CA LEU A 44 -27.66 9.23 13.29
C LEU A 44 -28.38 8.06 13.99
N SER A 45 -29.54 8.33 14.56
CA SER A 45 -30.35 7.29 15.22
C SER A 45 -31.12 6.41 14.23
N SER A 46 -31.35 6.92 13.02
CA SER A 46 -32.18 6.29 11.98
C SER A 46 -31.39 5.63 10.86
N GLU A 47 -30.07 5.81 10.86
CA GLU A 47 -29.19 5.17 9.87
C GLU A 47 -27.77 5.03 10.44
N ILE A 48 -26.99 4.14 9.84
CA ILE A 48 -25.56 3.98 10.09
C ILE A 48 -24.82 4.34 8.81
N ASN A 49 -23.86 5.26 8.90
CA ASN A 49 -23.02 5.70 7.79
C ASN A 49 -21.56 5.40 8.11
N VAL A 50 -21.14 4.18 7.84
CA VAL A 50 -19.78 3.73 8.13
C VAL A 50 -18.83 4.17 7.03
N LEU A 51 -17.78 4.90 7.39
CA LEU A 51 -16.59 5.09 6.58
C LEU A 51 -15.51 4.13 7.06
N ARG A 52 -14.99 3.33 6.13
CA ARG A 52 -13.89 2.39 6.41
C ARG A 52 -12.92 2.30 5.24
N TYR A 53 -11.76 1.75 5.50
CA TYR A 53 -10.77 1.42 4.49
C TYR A 53 -10.73 -0.09 4.27
N VAL A 54 -10.73 -0.50 3.00
CA VAL A 54 -10.60 -1.92 2.62
C VAL A 54 -9.30 -2.08 1.81
N PRO A 55 -8.58 -3.21 1.96
CA PRO A 55 -7.39 -3.47 1.18
C PRO A 55 -7.66 -3.37 -0.33
N SER A 56 -6.72 -2.84 -1.06
CA SER A 56 -6.73 -2.72 -2.51
C SER A 56 -5.50 -3.38 -3.09
N ASP A 57 -5.69 -4.07 -4.21
CA ASP A 57 -4.56 -4.58 -4.97
C ASP A 57 -3.74 -3.40 -5.51
N CYS A 58 -2.50 -3.30 -5.03
CA CYS A 58 -1.53 -2.32 -5.46
C CYS A 58 -0.17 -3.00 -5.55
N GLU A 59 0.41 -3.04 -6.75
CA GLU A 59 1.75 -3.57 -6.95
C GLU A 59 2.78 -2.49 -6.62
N LEU A 60 3.80 -2.83 -5.84
CA LEU A 60 4.98 -1.99 -5.69
C LEU A 60 5.93 -2.27 -6.85
N ARG A 61 6.19 -1.26 -7.69
CA ARG A 61 7.21 -1.32 -8.74
C ARG A 61 8.44 -0.52 -8.33
N ILE A 62 9.57 -1.19 -8.25
CA ILE A 62 10.89 -0.60 -8.00
C ILE A 62 11.66 -0.59 -9.32
N SER A 63 11.90 0.60 -9.87
CA SER A 63 12.61 0.77 -11.14
C SER A 63 14.11 0.70 -10.95
N GLU A 64 14.85 0.63 -12.06
CA GLU A 64 16.33 0.69 -12.07
C GLU A 64 16.87 2.00 -11.48
N SER A 65 16.11 3.09 -11.61
CA SER A 65 16.49 4.43 -11.11
C SER A 65 16.14 4.66 -9.64
N ALA A 66 15.54 3.69 -8.96
CA ALA A 66 15.16 3.82 -7.56
C ALA A 66 16.40 3.91 -6.65
N SER A 67 16.38 4.84 -5.69
CA SER A 67 17.41 4.84 -4.65
C SER A 67 17.27 3.60 -3.76
N ARG A 68 18.39 3.15 -3.19
CA ARG A 68 18.40 2.01 -2.27
C ARG A 68 17.48 2.26 -1.07
N PHE A 69 17.57 3.45 -0.47
CA PHE A 69 16.75 3.81 0.66
C PHE A 69 15.25 3.80 0.31
N ASP A 70 14.84 4.45 -0.80
CA ASP A 70 13.43 4.51 -1.20
C ASP A 70 12.87 3.11 -1.49
N SER A 71 13.69 2.23 -2.08
CA SER A 71 13.34 0.83 -2.30
C SER A 71 13.06 0.10 -1.00
N TRP A 72 13.97 0.19 -0.02
CA TRP A 72 13.81 -0.46 1.28
C TRP A 72 12.70 0.15 2.11
N ARG A 73 12.49 1.48 2.04
CA ARG A 73 11.37 2.13 2.72
C ARG A 73 10.03 1.58 2.22
N SER A 74 9.90 1.41 0.91
CA SER A 74 8.67 0.89 0.30
C SER A 74 8.47 -0.62 0.53
N ILE A 75 9.55 -1.41 0.51
CA ILE A 75 9.49 -2.84 0.87
C ILE A 75 9.09 -3.02 2.34
N ALA A 76 9.57 -2.16 3.24
CA ALA A 76 9.18 -2.18 4.64
C ALA A 76 7.69 -1.89 4.84
N THR A 77 7.12 -0.97 4.06
CA THR A 77 5.67 -0.73 4.02
C THR A 77 4.90 -1.99 3.61
N MET A 78 5.37 -2.70 2.56
CA MET A 78 4.74 -3.96 2.13
C MET A 78 4.80 -5.03 3.23
N ALA A 79 5.91 -5.12 3.95
CA ALA A 79 6.04 -6.04 5.09
C ALA A 79 5.11 -5.67 6.26
N ALA A 80 4.88 -4.36 6.51
CA ALA A 80 3.91 -3.88 7.50
C ALA A 80 2.47 -4.22 7.12
N LEU A 81 2.15 -4.26 5.83
CA LEU A 81 0.85 -4.71 5.33
C LEU A 81 0.65 -6.22 5.53
N GLY A 82 1.73 -7.00 5.47
CA GLY A 82 1.71 -8.46 5.67
C GLY A 82 1.29 -9.26 4.44
N ASN A 83 0.94 -8.59 3.35
CA ASN A 83 0.66 -9.18 2.04
C ASN A 83 1.00 -8.14 0.97
N GLY A 84 1.90 -8.44 0.08
CA GLY A 84 2.28 -7.48 -0.93
C GLY A 84 2.93 -8.11 -2.16
N SER A 85 2.69 -7.50 -3.32
CA SER A 85 3.34 -7.83 -4.58
C SER A 85 4.37 -6.76 -4.93
N VAL A 86 5.61 -7.18 -5.12
CA VAL A 86 6.73 -6.33 -5.50
C VAL A 86 7.29 -6.80 -6.82
N SER A 87 7.33 -5.90 -7.80
CA SER A 87 8.09 -6.04 -9.02
C SER A 87 9.32 -5.15 -8.92
N ALA A 88 10.50 -5.70 -9.01
CA ALA A 88 11.74 -4.97 -8.86
C ALA A 88 12.69 -5.19 -10.04
N PHE A 89 13.44 -4.16 -10.41
CA PHE A 89 14.53 -4.32 -11.38
C PHE A 89 15.61 -5.26 -10.86
N GLU A 90 15.98 -5.08 -9.59
CA GLU A 90 16.99 -5.91 -8.92
C GLU A 90 16.68 -6.06 -7.42
N ILE A 91 16.81 -7.27 -6.93
CA ILE A 91 16.88 -7.59 -5.48
C ILE A 91 17.84 -8.77 -5.32
N PRO A 92 18.80 -8.72 -4.38
CA PRO A 92 19.68 -9.84 -4.12
C PRO A 92 18.90 -11.12 -3.82
N GLU A 93 19.19 -12.19 -4.53
CA GLU A 93 18.44 -13.46 -4.47
C GLU A 93 18.34 -14.01 -3.03
N ARG A 94 19.41 -13.83 -2.23
CA ARG A 94 19.45 -14.25 -0.82
C ARG A 94 18.36 -13.61 0.04
N LEU A 95 17.83 -12.43 -0.37
CA LEU A 95 16.82 -11.67 0.38
C LEU A 95 15.38 -12.04 -0.02
N ILE A 96 15.17 -12.67 -1.17
CA ILE A 96 13.83 -13.01 -1.68
C ILE A 96 13.12 -13.97 -0.71
N LYS A 97 13.80 -15.02 -0.27
CA LYS A 97 13.22 -16.02 0.66
C LYS A 97 12.85 -15.43 2.03
N PRO A 98 13.71 -14.62 2.69
CA PRO A 98 13.35 -13.90 3.91
C PRO A 98 12.17 -12.97 3.73
N LEU A 99 12.11 -12.17 2.65
CA LEU A 99 11.00 -11.25 2.37
C LEU A 99 9.68 -11.99 2.12
N LYS A 100 9.74 -13.12 1.43
CA LYS A 100 8.55 -13.97 1.21
C LYS A 100 7.95 -14.49 2.52
N LYS A 101 8.78 -14.78 3.54
CA LYS A 101 8.30 -15.16 4.87
C LYS A 101 7.54 -14.03 5.60
N LEU A 102 7.78 -12.78 5.21
CA LEU A 102 7.06 -11.61 5.71
C LEU A 102 5.81 -11.27 4.89
N GLY A 103 5.39 -12.15 3.99
CA GLY A 103 4.24 -11.93 3.13
C GLY A 103 4.52 -11.07 1.90
N VAL A 104 5.79 -10.77 1.59
CA VAL A 104 6.18 -9.97 0.41
C VAL A 104 6.54 -10.92 -0.74
N SER A 105 5.69 -10.97 -1.76
CA SER A 105 5.96 -11.70 -3.01
C SER A 105 6.80 -10.84 -3.94
N ILE A 106 7.90 -11.36 -4.44
CA ILE A 106 8.86 -10.60 -5.25
C ILE A 106 9.00 -11.25 -6.61
N LYS A 107 8.93 -10.41 -7.65
CA LYS A 107 9.28 -10.72 -9.02
C LYS A 107 10.39 -9.80 -9.48
N VAL A 108 11.51 -10.36 -9.90
CA VAL A 108 12.61 -9.60 -10.52
C VAL A 108 12.38 -9.57 -12.03
N GLU A 109 12.25 -8.38 -12.59
CA GLU A 109 12.00 -8.18 -14.01
C GLU A 109 12.46 -6.79 -14.47
N SER A 110 12.90 -6.69 -15.72
CA SER A 110 13.25 -5.39 -16.33
C SER A 110 12.01 -4.51 -16.50
N GLU A 111 12.22 -3.23 -16.79
CA GLU A 111 11.09 -2.31 -17.06
C GLU A 111 10.29 -2.74 -18.29
N SER A 112 10.96 -3.18 -19.36
CA SER A 112 10.29 -3.67 -20.57
C SER A 112 9.44 -4.93 -20.32
N GLN A 113 9.94 -5.86 -19.50
CA GLN A 113 9.20 -7.04 -19.09
C GLN A 113 7.99 -6.68 -18.23
N TRP A 114 8.17 -5.74 -17.28
CA TRP A 114 7.09 -5.25 -16.45
C TRP A 114 6.01 -4.56 -17.28
N LEU A 115 6.36 -3.63 -18.17
CA LEU A 115 5.43 -2.95 -19.08
C LEU A 115 4.65 -3.92 -19.95
N ALA A 116 5.32 -4.93 -20.53
CA ALA A 116 4.67 -5.95 -21.33
C ALA A 116 3.65 -6.76 -20.51
N ARG A 117 3.97 -7.05 -19.25
CA ARG A 117 3.08 -7.81 -18.35
C ARG A 117 1.84 -7.05 -17.93
N ILE A 118 1.97 -5.74 -17.68
CA ILE A 118 0.84 -4.92 -17.23
C ILE A 118 0.02 -4.32 -18.36
N SER A 119 0.45 -4.51 -19.61
CA SER A 119 -0.31 -4.05 -20.79
C SER A 119 -1.74 -4.55 -20.74
N GLY A 120 -2.71 -3.61 -20.84
CA GLY A 120 -4.14 -3.91 -20.75
C GLY A 120 -4.64 -4.27 -19.34
N SER A 121 -3.81 -4.15 -18.32
CA SER A 121 -4.21 -4.39 -16.92
C SER A 121 -4.95 -3.21 -16.33
N GLN A 122 -5.66 -3.47 -15.23
CA GLN A 122 -6.31 -2.48 -14.37
C GLN A 122 -5.73 -2.57 -12.96
N GLY A 123 -5.74 -1.46 -12.22
CA GLY A 123 -5.37 -1.51 -10.82
C GLY A 123 -4.58 -0.31 -10.35
N ARG A 124 -3.68 -0.56 -9.40
CA ARG A 124 -2.83 0.46 -8.78
C ARG A 124 -1.38 0.02 -8.77
N VAL A 125 -0.50 0.98 -8.99
CA VAL A 125 0.95 0.80 -8.91
C VAL A 125 1.54 1.87 -8.02
N ARG A 126 2.30 1.47 -7.02
CA ARG A 126 3.21 2.32 -6.29
C ARG A 126 4.55 2.28 -6.99
N TRP A 127 4.90 3.35 -7.69
CA TRP A 127 6.15 3.46 -8.45
C TRP A 127 7.25 4.08 -7.59
N ILE A 128 8.42 3.46 -7.57
CA ILE A 128 9.64 3.97 -6.93
C ILE A 128 10.72 4.10 -7.98
N GLY A 129 11.14 5.32 -8.23
CA GLY A 129 12.16 5.66 -9.22
C GLY A 129 12.18 7.14 -9.56
N ALA A 130 13.13 7.57 -10.37
CA ALA A 130 13.34 8.99 -10.70
C ALA A 130 12.20 9.58 -11.55
N SER A 131 11.60 8.77 -12.43
CA SER A 131 10.46 9.18 -13.27
C SER A 131 9.64 7.96 -13.64
N THR A 132 8.33 8.16 -13.74
CA THR A 132 7.43 7.13 -14.28
C THR A 132 7.51 7.12 -15.80
N PRO A 133 7.45 5.95 -16.46
CA PRO A 133 7.44 5.83 -17.91
C PRO A 133 6.06 6.20 -18.51
N VAL A 134 5.44 7.28 -18.01
CA VAL A 134 4.14 7.76 -18.48
C VAL A 134 4.35 8.83 -19.55
N ALA A 135 4.67 8.40 -20.77
CA ALA A 135 4.54 9.25 -21.95
C ALA A 135 3.18 9.03 -22.61
N PRO A 136 2.65 10.00 -23.39
CA PRO A 136 1.37 9.84 -24.09
C PRO A 136 1.28 8.59 -24.96
N ASP A 137 2.40 8.15 -25.51
CA ASP A 137 2.51 6.96 -26.36
C ASP A 137 2.97 5.71 -25.60
N SER A 138 3.06 5.77 -24.27
CA SER A 138 3.51 4.64 -23.46
C SER A 138 2.41 3.59 -23.29
N VAL A 139 2.82 2.35 -23.00
CA VAL A 139 1.91 1.27 -22.63
C VAL A 139 1.01 1.67 -21.45
N LEU A 140 1.56 2.43 -20.51
CA LEU A 140 0.81 2.90 -19.33
C LEU A 140 -0.32 3.86 -19.68
N ALA A 141 -0.20 4.66 -20.75
CA ALA A 141 -1.25 5.56 -21.19
C ALA A 141 -2.49 4.81 -21.71
N SER A 142 -2.33 3.55 -22.12
CA SER A 142 -3.43 2.68 -22.59
C SER A 142 -4.01 1.77 -21.49
N CYS A 143 -3.46 1.82 -20.26
CA CYS A 143 -3.90 1.00 -19.13
C CYS A 143 -4.82 1.81 -18.18
N GLU A 144 -5.76 1.12 -17.54
CA GLU A 144 -6.58 1.68 -16.45
C GLU A 144 -5.85 1.52 -15.09
N ILE A 145 -4.63 2.06 -15.01
CA ILE A 145 -3.76 1.95 -13.83
C ILE A 145 -3.59 3.31 -13.16
N ALA A 146 -3.92 3.39 -11.88
CA ALA A 146 -3.56 4.55 -11.05
C ALA A 146 -2.13 4.41 -10.56
N ILE A 147 -1.27 5.38 -10.87
CA ILE A 147 0.15 5.38 -10.50
C ILE A 147 0.39 6.37 -9.37
N TYR A 148 1.05 5.90 -8.32
CA TYR A 148 1.48 6.66 -7.16
C TYR A 148 3.01 6.73 -7.16
N ASP A 149 3.57 7.83 -7.67
CA ASP A 149 5.01 8.00 -7.90
C ASP A 149 5.69 8.98 -6.95
N GLN A 150 5.00 9.40 -5.91
CA GLN A 150 5.56 10.30 -4.90
C GLN A 150 6.75 9.65 -4.19
N LYS A 151 7.75 10.46 -3.85
CA LYS A 151 8.89 10.00 -3.06
C LYS A 151 8.40 9.41 -1.72
N PRO A 152 8.95 8.27 -1.27
CA PRO A 152 8.58 7.68 0.03
C PRO A 152 8.83 8.63 1.19
N THR A 153 7.92 8.60 2.16
CA THR A 153 7.97 9.44 3.36
C THR A 153 8.00 8.60 4.65
N GLU A 154 8.25 9.23 5.80
CA GLU A 154 8.09 8.57 7.10
C GLU A 154 6.61 8.53 7.56
N SER A 155 5.68 9.18 6.84
CA SER A 155 4.28 9.23 7.22
C SER A 155 3.54 7.96 6.79
N GLY A 156 3.14 7.12 7.74
CA GLY A 156 2.35 5.93 7.46
C GLY A 156 0.99 6.24 6.84
N TYR A 157 0.39 7.39 7.13
CA TYR A 157 -0.86 7.81 6.51
C TYR A 157 -0.73 7.99 5.00
N LEU A 158 0.40 8.56 4.53
CA LEU A 158 0.64 8.78 3.11
C LEU A 158 1.07 7.49 2.42
N GLU A 159 1.99 6.73 3.04
CA GLU A 159 2.54 5.52 2.42
C GLU A 159 1.51 4.41 2.27
N LEU A 160 0.49 4.34 3.15
CA LEU A 160 -0.52 3.30 3.07
C LEU A 160 -1.67 3.62 2.12
N LEU A 161 -1.89 4.88 1.75
CA LEU A 161 -3.00 5.28 0.87
C LEU A 161 -3.14 4.47 -0.43
N PRO A 162 -2.07 4.17 -1.19
CA PRO A 162 -2.17 3.39 -2.41
C PRO A 162 -2.76 1.99 -2.20
N TYR A 163 -2.57 1.42 -1.02
CA TYR A 163 -2.91 0.03 -0.68
C TYR A 163 -4.31 -0.13 -0.06
N PHE A 164 -5.05 0.96 0.08
CA PHE A 164 -6.41 0.94 0.60
C PHE A 164 -7.38 1.69 -0.30
N LYS A 165 -8.66 1.31 -0.23
CA LYS A 165 -9.78 2.02 -0.83
C LYS A 165 -10.73 2.48 0.27
N GLU A 166 -11.22 3.69 0.14
CA GLU A 166 -12.33 4.15 0.96
C GLU A 166 -13.61 3.43 0.56
N GLN A 167 -14.37 3.02 1.57
CA GLN A 167 -15.69 2.43 1.39
C GLN A 167 -16.66 3.09 2.34
N ALA A 168 -17.67 3.74 1.78
CA ALA A 168 -18.83 4.25 2.51
C ALA A 168 -19.93 3.19 2.47
N VAL A 169 -20.47 2.85 3.66
CA VAL A 169 -21.58 1.91 3.81
C VAL A 169 -22.71 2.62 4.53
N ALA A 170 -23.83 2.82 3.87
CA ALA A 170 -25.05 3.37 4.48
C ALA A 170 -26.09 2.28 4.71
N ILE A 171 -26.58 2.18 5.94
CA ILE A 171 -27.63 1.24 6.32
C ILE A 171 -28.78 2.02 6.93
N THR A 172 -29.91 2.02 6.26
CA THR A 172 -31.12 2.70 6.72
C THR A 172 -31.84 1.84 7.74
N ALA A 173 -32.12 2.40 8.91
CA ALA A 173 -32.77 1.74 10.04
C ALA A 173 -34.24 2.09 10.19
N HIS A 174 -34.83 2.75 9.22
CA HIS A 174 -36.24 3.08 9.28
C HIS A 174 -36.98 2.54 8.06
N ARG A 175 -38.19 2.09 8.30
CA ARG A 175 -39.17 1.73 7.27
C ARG A 175 -40.37 2.63 7.45
N PHE A 176 -40.77 3.37 6.44
CA PHE A 176 -41.92 4.31 6.47
C PHE A 176 -41.89 5.32 7.63
N GLY A 177 -40.71 5.87 7.93
CA GLY A 177 -40.52 6.91 8.94
C GLY A 177 -40.46 6.40 10.40
N ASN A 178 -40.55 5.07 10.63
CA ASN A 178 -40.46 4.51 11.99
C ASN A 178 -39.05 3.91 12.20
N PRO A 179 -38.21 4.48 13.08
CA PRO A 179 -36.84 3.96 13.31
C PRO A 179 -36.88 2.62 14.04
N VAL A 180 -36.08 1.66 13.54
CA VAL A 180 -35.94 0.32 14.14
C VAL A 180 -34.61 0.28 14.91
N ARG A 181 -34.69 -0.08 16.21
CA ARG A 181 -33.52 -0.02 17.14
C ARG A 181 -32.53 -1.17 17.01
N PHE A 182 -32.65 -2.09 16.06
CA PHE A 182 -31.80 -3.30 15.97
C PHE A 182 -30.38 -3.04 15.43
N ILE A 183 -30.05 -1.85 14.98
CA ILE A 183 -28.78 -1.55 14.29
C ILE A 183 -27.56 -1.55 15.23
N LYS A 184 -27.76 -1.36 16.54
CA LYS A 184 -26.65 -1.37 17.51
C LYS A 184 -25.97 -2.75 17.67
N ALA A 185 -26.54 -3.81 17.09
CA ALA A 185 -26.04 -5.18 17.20
C ALA A 185 -25.24 -5.66 15.99
N LEU A 186 -25.07 -4.84 14.95
CA LEU A 186 -24.28 -5.20 13.78
C LEU A 186 -22.81 -4.85 14.04
N ASN A 187 -21.98 -5.86 14.23
CA ASN A 187 -20.51 -5.70 14.17
C ASN A 187 -20.11 -5.63 12.70
N TYR A 188 -19.57 -4.50 12.29
CA TYR A 188 -19.08 -4.25 10.92
C TYR A 188 -17.60 -4.60 10.78
#